data_6559958adcc53272d1851b2b67d79cbd
#
_entry.id   6559958adcc53272d1851b2b67d79cbd
#
_cell.length_a   1.000
_cell.length_b   1.000
_cell.length_c   1.000
_cell.angle_alpha   90.00
_cell.angle_beta   90.00
_cell.angle_gamma   90.00
#
_symmetry.space_group_name_H-M   'P 1'
#
loop_
_entity.id
_entity.type
_entity.pdbx_description
1 polymer ?
#
loop_
_entity_poly.entity_id
_entity_poly.type
_entity_poly.pdbx_seq_one_letter_code
_entity_poly.pdbx_strand_id
1 'polypeptide(L)'
;MKIIIDDKIPYIQGAFENVAEVIYLPGSKTTTEIARDAHAIVTRTRTICNEKLLAGSSVKFIATATIGYDHIDTDYCDANGIQWTNAPGCNSKSVEQYIASTLMVLAETNSWNLSEKCIGVVGVG
;
A
#
# COMPACT_ATOMS: atom_id res chain seq x y z
N MET A 1 3.91 22.65 2.00
CA MET A 1 4.23 21.20 2.15
C MET A 1 4.06 20.55 0.78
N LYS A 2 4.92 19.62 0.39
CA LYS A 2 4.89 18.94 -0.91
C LYS A 2 4.74 17.45 -0.69
N ILE A 3 3.81 16.80 -1.38
CA ILE A 3 3.49 15.38 -1.23
C ILE A 3 3.59 14.70 -2.60
N ILE A 4 4.27 13.57 -2.65
CA ILE A 4 4.30 12.69 -3.82
C ILE A 4 3.26 11.58 -3.60
N ILE A 5 2.44 11.32 -4.60
CA ILE A 5 1.37 10.33 -4.49
C ILE A 5 1.41 9.39 -5.71
N ASP A 6 1.35 8.08 -5.45
CA ASP A 6 1.19 7.07 -6.51
C ASP A 6 -0.18 7.26 -7.18
N ASP A 7 -0.17 7.53 -8.49
CA ASP A 7 -1.36 7.83 -9.31
C ASP A 7 -2.32 6.63 -9.47
N LYS A 8 -1.91 5.44 -9.02
CA LYS A 8 -2.71 4.21 -9.06
C LYS A 8 -3.47 3.94 -7.76
N ILE A 9 -3.43 4.86 -6.80
CA ILE A 9 -4.27 4.75 -5.61
C ILE A 9 -5.70 5.22 -5.98
N PRO A 10 -6.71 4.35 -5.86
CA PRO A 10 -8.08 4.73 -6.19
C PRO A 10 -8.58 5.90 -5.34
N TYR A 11 -9.32 6.82 -5.96
CA TYR A 11 -10.01 7.94 -5.29
C TYR A 11 -9.12 8.88 -4.49
N ILE A 12 -7.80 8.89 -4.72
CA ILE A 12 -6.85 9.71 -3.98
C ILE A 12 -6.81 11.17 -4.43
N GLN A 13 -7.24 11.44 -5.68
CA GLN A 13 -7.26 12.80 -6.22
C GLN A 13 -8.25 13.69 -5.45
N GLY A 14 -7.84 14.89 -5.11
CA GLY A 14 -8.64 15.83 -4.30
C GLY A 14 -8.46 15.66 -2.78
N ALA A 15 -7.74 14.63 -2.31
CA ALA A 15 -7.62 14.35 -0.88
C ALA A 15 -6.68 15.32 -0.15
N PHE A 16 -5.65 15.86 -0.82
CA PHE A 16 -4.59 16.64 -0.17
C PHE A 16 -4.34 18.02 -0.78
N GLU A 17 -4.97 18.36 -1.89
CA GLU A 17 -4.73 19.61 -2.63
C GLU A 17 -5.07 20.86 -1.84
N ASN A 18 -5.94 20.75 -0.85
CA ASN A 18 -6.29 21.87 0.04
C ASN A 18 -5.21 22.19 1.09
N VAL A 19 -4.27 21.25 1.32
CA VAL A 19 -3.27 21.35 2.39
C VAL A 19 -1.83 21.25 1.91
N ALA A 20 -1.62 20.80 0.67
CA ALA A 20 -0.28 20.58 0.12
C ALA A 20 -0.21 20.78 -1.39
N GLU A 21 0.97 21.05 -1.89
CA GLU A 21 1.33 20.83 -3.30
C GLU A 21 1.43 19.33 -3.54
N VAL A 22 0.66 18.81 -4.47
CA VAL A 22 0.59 17.37 -4.75
C VAL A 22 1.16 17.05 -6.12
N ILE A 23 2.05 16.06 -6.16
CA ILE A 23 2.58 15.48 -7.39
C ILE A 23 2.07 14.05 -7.53
N TYR A 24 1.28 13.81 -8.56
CA TYR A 24 0.82 12.47 -8.93
C TYR A 24 1.74 11.88 -10.00
N LEU A 25 2.27 10.69 -9.74
CA LEU A 25 3.09 9.95 -10.71
C LEU A 25 3.03 8.45 -10.44
N PRO A 26 3.31 7.61 -11.45
CA PRO A 26 3.46 6.17 -11.21
C PRO A 26 4.57 5.91 -10.19
N GLY A 27 4.33 5.05 -9.20
CA GLY A 27 5.29 4.76 -8.13
C GLY A 27 6.70 4.37 -8.64
N SER A 28 6.78 3.67 -9.79
CA SER A 28 8.05 3.33 -10.44
C SER A 28 8.84 4.53 -10.99
N LYS A 29 8.23 5.71 -11.06
CA LYS A 29 8.85 6.96 -11.53
C LYS A 29 9.26 7.89 -10.41
N THR A 30 9.06 7.50 -9.16
CA THR A 30 9.54 8.27 -8.00
C THR A 30 11.06 8.14 -7.92
N THR A 31 11.76 9.21 -8.29
CA THR A 31 13.23 9.27 -8.28
C THR A 31 13.73 10.08 -7.10
N THR A 32 15.02 9.97 -6.81
CA THR A 32 15.70 10.75 -5.77
C THR A 32 15.56 12.25 -5.99
N GLU A 33 15.63 12.70 -7.25
CA GLU A 33 15.49 14.12 -7.60
C GLU A 33 14.09 14.65 -7.26
N ILE A 34 13.06 13.84 -7.56
CA ILE A 34 11.67 14.20 -7.27
C ILE A 34 11.39 14.14 -5.76
N ALA A 35 11.99 13.17 -5.06
CA ALA A 35 11.81 13.01 -3.61
C ALA A 35 12.55 14.05 -2.78
N ARG A 36 13.56 14.72 -3.34
CA ARG A 36 14.48 15.60 -2.61
C ARG A 36 13.79 16.67 -1.77
N ASP A 37 12.82 17.35 -2.34
CA ASP A 37 12.08 18.46 -1.70
C ASP A 37 10.66 18.04 -1.26
N ALA A 38 10.33 16.77 -1.37
CA ALA A 38 9.08 16.24 -0.87
C ALA A 38 9.12 16.09 0.66
N HIS A 39 7.99 16.34 1.31
CA HIS A 39 7.84 16.19 2.76
C HIS A 39 7.16 14.89 3.13
N ALA A 40 6.33 14.35 2.22
CA ALA A 40 5.68 13.06 2.40
C ALA A 40 5.58 12.30 1.08
N ILE A 41 5.50 10.97 1.19
CA ILE A 41 5.26 10.05 0.08
C ILE A 41 4.05 9.18 0.42
N VAL A 42 3.04 9.16 -0.44
CA VAL A 42 1.90 8.24 -0.37
C VAL A 42 2.05 7.24 -1.51
N THR A 43 2.33 6.01 -1.18
CA THR A 43 2.78 5.02 -2.15
C THR A 43 1.94 3.74 -2.17
N ARG A 44 2.31 2.85 -3.07
CA ARG A 44 1.94 1.45 -3.15
C ARG A 44 3.23 0.62 -3.28
N THR A 45 3.11 -0.59 -3.76
CA THR A 45 4.21 -1.57 -3.82
C THR A 45 5.35 -1.26 -4.79
N ARG A 46 5.21 -0.27 -5.69
CA ARG A 46 6.20 -0.02 -6.76
C ARG A 46 7.22 1.08 -6.45
N THR A 47 7.05 1.80 -5.36
CA THR A 47 8.04 2.76 -4.88
C THR A 47 8.85 2.10 -3.78
N ILE A 48 10.13 1.85 -4.02
CA ILE A 48 11.02 1.30 -3.00
C ILE A 48 11.55 2.45 -2.15
N CYS A 49 11.00 2.58 -0.95
CA CYS A 49 11.35 3.62 0.02
C CYS A 49 12.52 3.12 0.89
N ASN A 50 13.73 3.29 0.41
CA ASN A 50 14.97 2.88 1.08
C ASN A 50 15.98 4.03 1.11
N GLU A 51 17.15 3.79 1.68
CA GLU A 51 18.24 4.76 1.73
C GLU A 51 18.50 5.42 0.37
N LYS A 52 18.55 4.63 -0.73
CA LYS A 52 18.82 5.16 -2.07
C LYS A 52 17.84 6.23 -2.51
N LEU A 53 16.55 6.08 -2.17
CA LEU A 53 15.51 7.06 -2.49
C LEU A 53 15.49 8.23 -1.50
N LEU A 54 15.68 7.94 -0.21
CA LEU A 54 15.35 8.85 0.89
C LEU A 54 16.54 9.65 1.38
N ALA A 55 17.79 9.21 1.12
CA ALA A 55 18.97 9.91 1.59
C ALA A 55 19.06 11.34 1.05
N GLY A 56 19.19 12.29 1.95
CA GLY A 56 19.25 13.72 1.61
C GLY A 56 17.92 14.32 1.14
N SER A 57 16.81 13.61 1.26
CA SER A 57 15.47 14.15 1.01
C SER A 57 14.90 14.89 2.23
N SER A 58 13.88 15.68 2.00
CA SER A 58 13.08 16.35 3.06
C SER A 58 11.95 15.48 3.60
N VAL A 59 11.84 14.22 3.17
CA VAL A 59 10.75 13.31 3.53
C VAL A 59 10.77 13.04 5.03
N LYS A 60 9.62 13.22 5.67
CA LYS A 60 9.39 12.96 7.10
C LYS A 60 8.26 11.97 7.34
N PHE A 61 7.47 11.67 6.32
CA PHE A 61 6.35 10.75 6.44
C PHE A 61 6.16 9.91 5.19
N ILE A 62 5.90 8.61 5.37
CA ILE A 62 5.57 7.68 4.30
C ILE A 62 4.30 6.94 4.67
N ALA A 63 3.31 6.95 3.77
CA ALA A 63 2.11 6.13 3.89
C ALA A 63 2.03 5.17 2.71
N THR A 64 1.76 3.89 2.96
CA THR A 64 1.44 2.97 1.87
C THR A 64 -0.03 2.57 1.90
N ALA A 65 -0.70 2.70 0.76
CA ALA A 65 -2.09 2.28 0.56
C ALA A 65 -2.22 0.76 0.38
N THR A 66 -1.34 -0.01 1.05
CA THR A 66 -1.29 -1.47 1.01
C THR A 66 -1.14 -2.03 2.42
N ILE A 67 -1.53 -3.29 2.61
CA ILE A 67 -1.33 -4.01 3.87
C ILE A 67 0.16 -4.33 4.04
N GLY A 68 0.78 -4.96 3.01
CA GLY A 68 2.21 -5.25 3.00
C GLY A 68 3.05 -3.98 2.84
N TYR A 69 4.20 -3.95 3.47
CA TYR A 69 5.13 -2.82 3.48
C TYR A 69 6.58 -3.21 3.18
N ASP A 70 6.81 -4.36 2.55
CA ASP A 70 8.15 -4.86 2.17
C ASP A 70 8.96 -3.91 1.28
N HIS A 71 8.28 -2.94 0.65
CA HIS A 71 8.88 -1.88 -0.16
C HIS A 71 9.31 -0.65 0.67
N ILE A 72 9.09 -0.66 1.98
CA ILE A 72 9.54 0.38 2.92
C ILE A 72 10.65 -0.22 3.79
N ASP A 73 11.84 0.37 3.72
CA ASP A 73 12.94 0.06 4.63
C ASP A 73 12.66 0.70 5.99
N THR A 74 12.02 -0.07 6.85
CA THR A 74 11.57 0.41 8.16
C THR A 74 12.75 0.75 9.07
N ASP A 75 13.82 -0.02 9.01
CA ASP A 75 15.02 0.21 9.82
C ASP A 75 15.68 1.54 9.43
N TYR A 76 15.78 1.80 8.13
CA TYR A 76 16.27 3.09 7.64
C TYR A 76 15.36 4.26 8.05
N CYS A 77 14.04 4.08 7.94
CA CYS A 77 13.08 5.10 8.34
C CYS A 77 13.21 5.44 9.83
N ASP A 78 13.25 4.44 10.69
CA ASP A 78 13.36 4.60 12.13
C ASP A 78 14.69 5.27 12.53
N ALA A 79 15.81 4.87 11.91
CA ALA A 79 17.13 5.46 12.14
C ALA A 79 17.23 6.94 11.71
N ASN A 80 16.41 7.38 10.75
CA ASN A 80 16.42 8.74 10.20
C ASN A 80 15.22 9.60 10.64
N GLY A 81 14.40 9.10 11.57
CA GLY A 81 13.23 9.82 12.10
C GLY A 81 12.15 10.07 11.05
N ILE A 82 12.03 9.16 10.07
CA ILE A 82 10.96 9.17 9.07
C ILE A 82 9.82 8.30 9.60
N GLN A 83 8.68 8.89 9.86
CA GLN A 83 7.50 8.15 10.26
C GLN A 83 6.88 7.42 9.07
N TRP A 84 6.36 6.23 9.30
CA TRP A 84 5.69 5.48 8.26
C TRP A 84 4.42 4.78 8.77
N THR A 85 3.49 4.50 7.86
CA THR A 85 2.28 3.74 8.14
C THR A 85 1.84 2.93 6.94
N ASN A 86 1.11 1.85 7.20
CA ASN A 86 0.46 1.02 6.18
C ASN A 86 -1.06 1.05 6.38
N ALA A 87 -1.80 0.28 5.57
CA ALA A 87 -3.25 0.20 5.62
C ALA A 87 -3.72 -1.21 6.03
N PRO A 88 -3.55 -1.61 7.30
CA PRO A 88 -3.92 -2.95 7.75
C PRO A 88 -5.42 -3.18 7.59
N GLY A 89 -5.79 -4.35 7.08
CA GLY A 89 -7.19 -4.75 6.91
C GLY A 89 -7.98 -4.02 5.81
N CYS A 90 -7.37 -3.12 5.03
CA CYS A 90 -8.08 -2.28 4.06
C CYS A 90 -8.86 -3.08 2.99
N ASN A 91 -8.49 -4.31 2.69
CA ASN A 91 -9.16 -5.17 1.71
C ASN A 91 -9.75 -6.46 2.32
N SER A 92 -9.78 -6.61 3.65
CA SER A 92 -10.19 -7.86 4.31
C SER A 92 -11.60 -8.31 3.88
N LYS A 93 -12.55 -7.40 3.82
CA LYS A 93 -13.93 -7.70 3.40
C LYS A 93 -14.02 -8.12 1.92
N SER A 94 -13.22 -7.52 1.06
CA SER A 94 -13.18 -7.91 -0.36
C SER A 94 -12.58 -9.31 -0.54
N VAL A 95 -11.54 -9.64 0.24
CA VAL A 95 -10.95 -10.99 0.23
C VAL A 95 -11.92 -12.02 0.78
N GLU A 96 -12.60 -11.74 1.90
CA GLU A 96 -13.65 -12.59 2.46
C GLU A 96 -14.74 -12.90 1.41
N GLN A 97 -15.27 -11.86 0.77
CA GLN A 97 -16.30 -12.00 -0.25
C GLN A 97 -15.81 -12.81 -1.47
N TYR A 98 -14.58 -12.55 -1.93
CA TYR A 98 -13.98 -13.29 -3.04
C TYR A 98 -13.88 -14.79 -2.74
N ILE A 99 -13.35 -15.15 -1.56
CA ILE A 99 -13.21 -16.55 -1.14
C ILE A 99 -14.58 -17.23 -1.02
N ALA A 100 -15.54 -16.59 -0.35
CA ALA A 100 -16.88 -17.13 -0.18
C ALA A 100 -17.57 -17.37 -1.54
N SER A 101 -17.53 -16.39 -2.43
CA SER A 101 -18.11 -16.51 -3.77
C SER A 101 -17.44 -17.61 -4.60
N THR A 102 -16.11 -17.70 -4.54
CA THR A 102 -15.35 -18.74 -5.25
C THR A 102 -15.72 -20.15 -4.75
N LEU A 103 -15.83 -20.33 -3.44
CA LEU A 103 -16.24 -21.61 -2.87
C LEU A 103 -17.66 -22.03 -3.27
N MET A 104 -18.58 -21.07 -3.31
CA MET A 104 -19.95 -21.34 -3.79
C MET A 104 -19.97 -21.79 -5.25
N VAL A 105 -19.24 -21.12 -6.14
CA VAL A 105 -19.13 -21.49 -7.54
C VAL A 105 -18.49 -22.89 -7.71
N LEU A 106 -17.41 -23.16 -6.97
CA LEU A 106 -16.76 -24.47 -7.00
C LEU A 106 -17.67 -25.59 -6.47
N ALA A 107 -18.44 -25.31 -5.42
CA ALA A 107 -19.39 -26.27 -4.87
C ALA A 107 -20.48 -26.61 -5.89
N GLU A 108 -21.05 -25.60 -6.55
CA GLU A 108 -22.05 -25.81 -7.60
C GLU A 108 -21.48 -26.60 -8.78
N THR A 109 -20.33 -26.18 -9.32
CA THR A 109 -19.68 -26.80 -10.48
C THR A 109 -19.31 -28.26 -10.24
N ASN A 110 -18.89 -28.62 -9.02
CA ASN A 110 -18.44 -29.96 -8.68
C ASN A 110 -19.47 -30.78 -7.88
N SER A 111 -20.66 -30.25 -7.67
CA SER A 111 -21.71 -30.86 -6.84
C SER A 111 -21.21 -31.19 -5.42
N TRP A 112 -20.42 -30.27 -4.81
CA TRP A 112 -19.90 -30.47 -3.47
C TRP A 112 -20.90 -30.00 -2.40
N ASN A 113 -21.07 -30.81 -1.37
CA ASN A 113 -21.68 -30.35 -0.14
C ASN A 113 -20.58 -29.68 0.74
N LEU A 114 -20.61 -28.35 0.85
CA LEU A 114 -19.59 -27.59 1.59
C LEU A 114 -19.56 -27.94 3.09
N SER A 115 -20.67 -28.39 3.67
CA SER A 115 -20.70 -28.80 5.09
C SER A 115 -19.86 -30.06 5.37
N GLU A 116 -19.50 -30.81 4.34
CA GLU A 116 -18.68 -32.01 4.43
C GLU A 116 -17.21 -31.74 4.05
N LYS A 117 -16.86 -30.51 3.76
CA LYS A 117 -15.51 -30.13 3.32
C LYS A 117 -14.74 -29.46 4.46
N CYS A 118 -13.43 -29.65 4.43
CA CYS A 118 -12.49 -28.99 5.33
C CYS A 118 -11.66 -28.00 4.53
N ILE A 119 -11.47 -26.79 5.07
CA ILE A 119 -10.66 -25.73 4.45
C ILE A 119 -9.48 -25.44 5.36
N GLY A 120 -8.28 -25.48 4.82
CA GLY A 120 -7.08 -24.99 5.49
C GLY A 120 -6.90 -23.50 5.22
N VAL A 121 -6.71 -22.70 6.27
CA VAL A 121 -6.40 -21.27 6.17
C VAL A 121 -4.98 -21.05 6.66
N VAL A 122 -4.14 -20.45 5.82
CA VAL A 122 -2.75 -20.07 6.15
C VAL A 122 -2.66 -18.56 6.21
N GLY A 123 -2.19 -18.04 7.35
CA GLY A 123 -2.14 -16.60 7.60
C GLY A 123 -3.51 -16.07 8.05
N VAL A 124 -3.74 -16.15 9.34
CA VAL A 124 -4.88 -15.51 10.02
C VAL A 124 -4.32 -14.28 10.70
N GLY A 125 -4.57 -13.12 10.12
CA GLY A 125 -4.11 -11.83 10.62
C GLY A 125 -4.92 -11.33 11.81
#